data_cb5316f777c2e7c69c7cd378eb53a78d
#
_entry.id   cb5316f777c2e7c69c7cd378eb53a78d
#
_cell.length_a   1.000
_cell.length_b   1.000
_cell.length_c   1.000
_cell.angle_alpha   90.00
_cell.angle_beta   90.00
_cell.angle_gamma   90.00
#
_symmetry.space_group_name_H-M   'P 1'
#
loop_
_entity.id
_entity.type
_entity.pdbx_description
1 polymer ?
#
loop_
_entity_poly.entity_id
_entity_poly.type
_entity_poly.pdbx_seq_one_letter_code
_entity_poly.pdbx_strand_id
1 'polypeptide(L)'
;MKLNSVALSGLIALGSAFAAGGAAAQQSITVNIGSSHPTANIWAYAMKEVFQPEVDKLLKEGGGKFQIRWRENYGGTLYKFNETRAAVKDGIVDVGMVGTVWENSSMPLQNVTYFTPFATTNHELLIEIFDKLNASHPALRASWTAQNMVPLSSLITDSYDVYANFPVTNMAALQNKKIHAPGTSANWMRDTGATPVEGALTTYYTNIQTGVTQGALSFASGIAPARVHEVAKHLTRVDIGAMYFGSVAANKSFFDKLPKEVQDAFVKAGRATSVAHGKHVTASAARAMDTMKAAGLQITDLPAAERAKWINGLPDIISPWLQTTGDAGKSVLRAYFDELRSRGIKPLRDWDKAAR
;
A
#
# COMPACT_ATOMS: atom_id res chain seq x y z
N MET A 1 8.55 97.30 -29.19
CA MET A 1 9.14 97.84 -27.93
C MET A 1 8.97 96.81 -26.81
N LYS A 2 10.07 96.47 -26.17
CA LYS A 2 10.26 95.63 -24.96
C LYS A 2 10.17 94.12 -25.11
N LEU A 3 11.37 93.54 -25.11
CA LEU A 3 11.69 92.13 -24.73
C LEU A 3 11.27 91.83 -23.34
N ASN A 4 10.83 90.59 -23.10
CA ASN A 4 10.97 89.96 -21.81
C ASN A 4 11.41 88.51 -21.97
N SER A 5 12.59 88.26 -21.35
CA SER A 5 13.29 87.03 -21.19
C SER A 5 12.51 86.07 -20.26
N VAL A 6 12.38 84.84 -20.65
CA VAL A 6 11.88 83.74 -19.75
C VAL A 6 13.03 82.76 -19.54
N ALA A 7 13.41 82.63 -18.33
CA ALA A 7 14.43 81.70 -17.83
C ALA A 7 13.96 80.22 -17.97
N LEU A 8 14.91 79.37 -18.45
CA LEU A 8 14.71 77.96 -18.59
C LEU A 8 15.18 77.25 -17.29
N SER A 9 14.26 76.82 -16.48
CA SER A 9 14.56 75.98 -15.29
C SER A 9 14.57 74.51 -15.69
N GLY A 10 15.76 73.91 -15.66
CA GLY A 10 15.89 72.46 -15.89
C GLY A 10 15.37 71.64 -14.69
N LEU A 11 14.40 70.75 -14.95
CA LEU A 11 14.02 69.71 -14.04
C LEU A 11 14.84 68.43 -14.38
N ILE A 12 15.73 68.03 -13.47
CA ILE A 12 16.38 66.74 -13.46
C ILE A 12 15.39 65.72 -12.89
N ALA A 13 14.78 64.93 -13.75
CA ALA A 13 13.99 63.78 -13.32
C ALA A 13 14.92 62.60 -12.96
N LEU A 14 15.13 62.35 -11.66
CA LEU A 14 15.73 61.09 -11.20
C LEU A 14 14.76 59.96 -11.53
N GLY A 15 15.08 59.18 -12.55
CA GLY A 15 14.42 57.94 -12.86
C GLY A 15 14.74 56.87 -11.81
N SER A 16 13.84 56.65 -10.87
CA SER A 16 13.88 55.47 -9.99
C SER A 16 13.56 54.22 -10.81
N ALA A 17 14.60 53.51 -11.24
CA ALA A 17 14.45 52.16 -11.80
C ALA A 17 13.97 51.24 -10.69
N PHE A 18 12.65 51.06 -10.59
CA PHE A 18 12.07 49.91 -9.87
C PHE A 18 12.53 48.66 -10.61
N ALA A 19 13.54 47.98 -10.06
CA ALA A 19 13.80 46.59 -10.39
C ALA A 19 12.57 45.78 -9.93
N ALA A 20 11.62 45.64 -10.83
CA ALA A 20 10.58 44.62 -10.67
C ALA A 20 11.30 43.25 -10.68
N GLY A 21 11.67 42.79 -9.49
CA GLY A 21 12.07 41.42 -9.27
C GLY A 21 10.88 40.57 -9.76
N GLY A 22 10.99 40.03 -10.97
CA GLY A 22 9.96 39.14 -11.52
C GLY A 22 9.79 37.96 -10.58
N ALA A 23 8.73 37.96 -9.77
CA ALA A 23 8.29 36.76 -9.12
C ALA A 23 8.07 35.75 -10.27
N ALA A 24 8.97 34.77 -10.40
CA ALA A 24 8.83 33.71 -11.39
C ALA A 24 7.44 33.09 -11.12
N ALA A 25 6.55 33.16 -12.12
CA ALA A 25 5.19 32.64 -11.97
C ALA A 25 5.27 31.17 -11.56
N GLN A 26 4.65 30.81 -10.45
CA GLN A 26 4.59 29.45 -9.95
C GLN A 26 3.98 28.53 -11.01
N GLN A 27 4.72 27.50 -11.40
CA GLN A 27 4.28 26.53 -12.42
C GLN A 27 3.35 25.50 -11.78
N SER A 28 2.11 25.42 -12.26
CA SER A 28 1.13 24.45 -11.79
C SER A 28 1.18 23.17 -12.61
N ILE A 29 1.37 22.03 -11.94
CA ILE A 29 1.33 20.69 -12.54
C ILE A 29 0.08 19.98 -12.03
N THR A 30 -0.78 19.53 -12.94
CA THR A 30 -1.95 18.73 -12.58
C THR A 30 -1.54 17.27 -12.45
N VAL A 31 -1.95 16.63 -11.33
CA VAL A 31 -1.71 15.21 -11.04
C VAL A 31 -3.03 14.53 -10.72
N ASN A 32 -3.41 13.53 -11.53
CA ASN A 32 -4.55 12.67 -11.24
C ASN A 32 -4.09 11.59 -10.26
N ILE A 33 -4.62 11.62 -9.04
CA ILE A 33 -4.32 10.63 -8.00
C ILE A 33 -5.56 9.82 -7.67
N GLY A 34 -5.41 8.51 -7.45
CA GLY A 34 -6.57 7.66 -7.23
C GLY A 34 -6.33 6.38 -6.45
N SER A 35 -7.43 5.86 -5.90
CA SER A 35 -7.48 4.58 -5.20
C SER A 35 -8.82 3.88 -5.42
N SER A 36 -8.79 2.56 -5.56
CA SER A 36 -9.99 1.70 -5.55
C SER A 36 -10.70 1.68 -4.20
N HIS A 37 -10.06 2.18 -3.13
CA HIS A 37 -10.58 2.21 -1.77
C HIS A 37 -10.88 3.65 -1.33
N PRO A 38 -11.87 3.87 -0.44
CA PRO A 38 -12.16 5.17 0.14
C PRO A 38 -11.05 5.62 1.10
N THR A 39 -10.99 6.92 1.39
CA THR A 39 -9.93 7.52 2.22
C THR A 39 -9.93 7.06 3.68
N ALA A 40 -11.00 6.45 4.17
CA ALA A 40 -11.04 5.78 5.47
C ALA A 40 -10.20 4.49 5.51
N ASN A 41 -9.86 3.92 4.34
CA ASN A 41 -8.95 2.78 4.24
C ASN A 41 -7.50 3.22 4.49
N ILE A 42 -6.70 2.41 5.20
CA ILE A 42 -5.33 2.74 5.62
C ILE A 42 -4.39 3.12 4.47
N TRP A 43 -4.55 2.52 3.30
CA TRP A 43 -3.69 2.79 2.13
C TRP A 43 -4.09 4.09 1.43
N ALA A 44 -5.39 4.31 1.23
CA ALA A 44 -5.90 5.55 0.65
C ALA A 44 -5.70 6.73 1.61
N TYR A 45 -5.79 6.51 2.93
CA TYR A 45 -5.41 7.47 3.95
C TYR A 45 -3.94 7.91 3.80
N ALA A 46 -3.02 6.96 3.64
CA ALA A 46 -1.60 7.28 3.45
C ALA A 46 -1.36 8.16 2.21
N MET A 47 -2.13 7.96 1.14
CA MET A 47 -2.06 8.81 -0.05
C MET A 47 -2.60 10.22 0.22
N LYS A 48 -3.81 10.31 0.80
CA LYS A 48 -4.54 11.57 0.97
C LYS A 48 -3.96 12.44 2.08
N GLU A 49 -3.68 11.84 3.24
CA GLU A 49 -3.35 12.56 4.47
C GLU A 49 -1.83 12.66 4.72
N VAL A 50 -1.01 11.91 3.95
CA VAL A 50 0.44 11.95 4.13
C VAL A 50 1.15 12.30 2.82
N PHE A 51 0.99 11.51 1.76
CA PHE A 51 1.75 11.70 0.52
C PHE A 51 1.49 13.06 -0.13
N GLN A 52 0.23 13.41 -0.36
CA GLN A 52 -0.13 14.68 -1.00
C GLN A 52 0.38 15.90 -0.20
N PRO A 53 0.07 16.03 1.11
CA PRO A 53 0.56 17.16 1.89
C PRO A 53 2.07 17.25 1.99
N GLU A 54 2.77 16.10 2.04
CA GLU A 54 4.23 16.10 2.13
C GLU A 54 4.88 16.53 0.80
N VAL A 55 4.31 16.16 -0.36
CA VAL A 55 4.74 16.68 -1.66
C VAL A 55 4.59 18.20 -1.71
N ASP A 56 3.41 18.70 -1.34
CA ASP A 56 3.10 20.14 -1.37
C ASP A 56 4.05 20.93 -0.43
N LYS A 57 4.31 20.39 0.76
CA LYS A 57 5.25 20.95 1.74
C LYS A 57 6.68 21.02 1.16
N LEU A 58 7.17 19.89 0.62
CA LEU A 58 8.52 19.81 0.07
C LEU A 58 8.73 20.77 -1.10
N LEU A 59 7.75 20.92 -1.98
CA LEU A 59 7.83 21.88 -3.09
C LEU A 59 7.80 23.33 -2.61
N LYS A 60 7.05 23.63 -1.56
CA LYS A 60 7.04 24.96 -0.93
C LYS A 60 8.37 25.27 -0.29
N GLU A 61 8.95 24.35 0.46
CA GLU A 61 10.26 24.47 1.10
C GLU A 61 11.40 24.58 0.08
N GLY A 62 11.25 23.97 -1.10
CA GLY A 62 12.17 24.04 -2.25
C GLY A 62 12.12 25.37 -3.02
N GLY A 63 11.41 26.38 -2.50
CA GLY A 63 11.32 27.72 -3.11
C GLY A 63 10.01 28.01 -3.84
N GLY A 64 9.06 27.07 -3.85
CA GLY A 64 7.72 27.27 -4.36
C GLY A 64 7.60 27.48 -5.88
N LYS A 65 8.61 27.10 -6.65
CA LYS A 65 8.63 27.20 -8.11
C LYS A 65 7.50 26.37 -8.74
N PHE A 66 7.23 25.19 -8.18
CA PHE A 66 6.20 24.28 -8.65
C PHE A 66 5.11 24.13 -7.61
N GLN A 67 3.87 23.93 -8.09
CA GLN A 67 2.70 23.61 -7.28
C GLN A 67 1.94 22.44 -7.92
N ILE A 68 1.52 21.47 -7.12
CA ILE A 68 0.69 20.38 -7.60
C ILE A 68 -0.80 20.76 -7.46
N ARG A 69 -1.54 20.55 -8.53
CA ARG A 69 -3.00 20.56 -8.53
C ARG A 69 -3.49 19.13 -8.54
N TRP A 70 -3.86 18.63 -7.38
CA TRP A 70 -4.38 17.28 -7.22
C TRP A 70 -5.80 17.14 -7.79
N ARG A 71 -6.00 16.15 -8.65
CA ARG A 71 -7.31 15.64 -9.08
C ARG A 71 -7.55 14.31 -8.41
N GLU A 72 -8.39 14.30 -7.39
CA GLU A 72 -8.58 13.17 -6.49
C GLU A 72 -9.68 12.24 -6.98
N ASN A 73 -9.37 10.94 -7.04
CA ASN A 73 -10.23 9.88 -7.54
C ASN A 73 -10.18 8.68 -6.57
N TYR A 74 -10.70 8.87 -5.36
CA TYR A 74 -10.75 7.84 -4.33
C TYR A 74 -12.07 7.07 -4.35
N GLY A 75 -12.13 5.93 -3.64
CA GLY A 75 -13.35 5.16 -3.45
C GLY A 75 -13.79 4.35 -4.67
N GLY A 76 -12.87 4.04 -5.58
CA GLY A 76 -13.20 3.22 -6.75
C GLY A 76 -14.04 3.95 -7.80
N THR A 77 -13.91 5.28 -7.89
CA THR A 77 -14.62 6.10 -8.87
C THR A 77 -14.13 5.87 -10.30
N LEU A 78 -12.83 5.65 -10.49
CA LEU A 78 -12.24 5.39 -11.83
C LEU A 78 -11.92 3.92 -12.07
N TYR A 79 -11.53 3.16 -11.05
CA TYR A 79 -11.13 1.76 -11.19
C TYR A 79 -11.40 0.96 -9.92
N LYS A 80 -11.56 -0.35 -10.05
CA LYS A 80 -11.83 -1.28 -8.94
C LYS A 80 -10.53 -1.93 -8.43
N PHE A 81 -10.64 -2.72 -7.36
CA PHE A 81 -9.49 -3.33 -6.68
C PHE A 81 -8.62 -4.22 -7.59
N ASN A 82 -9.22 -4.90 -8.54
CA ASN A 82 -8.55 -5.78 -9.50
C ASN A 82 -7.97 -5.06 -10.73
N GLU A 83 -8.05 -3.72 -10.78
CA GLU A 83 -7.60 -2.90 -11.89
C GLU A 83 -6.49 -1.91 -11.46
N THR A 84 -6.02 -1.98 -10.21
CA THR A 84 -5.12 -0.97 -9.62
C THR A 84 -3.81 -0.82 -10.40
N ARG A 85 -3.21 -1.93 -10.84
CA ARG A 85 -2.01 -1.91 -11.66
C ARG A 85 -2.27 -1.29 -13.04
N ALA A 86 -3.31 -1.75 -13.72
CA ALA A 86 -3.67 -1.25 -15.05
C ALA A 86 -3.94 0.26 -15.03
N ALA A 87 -4.66 0.74 -14.00
CA ALA A 87 -4.98 2.15 -13.84
C ALA A 87 -3.73 3.06 -13.78
N VAL A 88 -2.69 2.63 -13.08
CA VAL A 88 -1.42 3.38 -13.01
C VAL A 88 -0.57 3.12 -14.26
N LYS A 89 -0.41 1.85 -14.66
CA LYS A 89 0.40 1.47 -15.83
C LYS A 89 -0.03 2.20 -17.10
N ASP A 90 -1.33 2.25 -17.36
CA ASP A 90 -1.91 2.79 -18.59
C ASP A 90 -2.22 4.30 -18.49
N GLY A 91 -1.93 4.93 -17.33
CA GLY A 91 -2.08 6.38 -17.13
C GLY A 91 -3.53 6.85 -16.96
N ILE A 92 -4.44 5.97 -16.49
CA ILE A 92 -5.80 6.38 -16.06
C ILE A 92 -5.66 7.33 -14.86
N VAL A 93 -4.70 7.06 -13.99
CA VAL A 93 -4.20 7.97 -12.97
C VAL A 93 -2.68 8.11 -13.09
N ASP A 94 -2.17 9.30 -12.76
CA ASP A 94 -0.73 9.60 -12.75
C ASP A 94 -0.05 8.99 -11.53
N VAL A 95 -0.76 8.95 -10.40
CA VAL A 95 -0.33 8.34 -9.13
C VAL A 95 -1.48 7.52 -8.56
N GLY A 96 -1.20 6.31 -8.13
CA GLY A 96 -2.24 5.44 -7.59
C GLY A 96 -1.73 4.42 -6.58
N MET A 97 -2.67 3.87 -5.81
CA MET A 97 -2.46 2.70 -4.99
C MET A 97 -2.42 1.46 -5.90
N VAL A 98 -1.34 0.70 -5.82
CA VAL A 98 -1.20 -0.58 -6.52
C VAL A 98 -1.13 -1.71 -5.50
N GLY A 99 -2.17 -2.54 -5.46
CA GLY A 99 -2.26 -3.73 -4.60
C GLY A 99 -1.71 -4.95 -5.31
N THR A 100 -0.49 -5.35 -4.98
CA THR A 100 0.21 -6.45 -5.67
C THR A 100 -0.40 -7.82 -5.39
N VAL A 101 -1.17 -7.95 -4.31
CA VAL A 101 -1.87 -9.20 -3.94
C VAL A 101 -2.77 -9.73 -5.06
N TRP A 102 -3.35 -8.83 -5.86
CA TRP A 102 -4.20 -9.17 -7.02
C TRP A 102 -3.42 -9.33 -8.33
N GLU A 103 -2.11 -9.07 -8.32
CA GLU A 103 -1.27 -8.98 -9.51
C GLU A 103 -0.23 -10.11 -9.63
N ASN A 104 -0.55 -11.30 -9.12
CA ASN A 104 0.39 -12.40 -9.09
C ASN A 104 0.92 -12.82 -10.48
N SER A 105 0.08 -12.73 -11.51
CA SER A 105 0.48 -13.05 -12.89
C SER A 105 1.45 -12.03 -13.50
N SER A 106 1.28 -10.75 -13.14
CA SER A 106 2.04 -9.63 -13.74
C SER A 106 3.21 -9.16 -12.88
N MET A 107 3.12 -9.35 -11.55
CA MET A 107 4.10 -8.88 -10.57
C MET A 107 4.36 -9.95 -9.49
N PRO A 108 4.70 -11.20 -9.86
CA PRO A 108 4.81 -12.30 -8.89
C PRO A 108 5.88 -12.07 -7.82
N LEU A 109 6.97 -11.36 -8.13
CA LEU A 109 8.04 -11.07 -7.17
C LEU A 109 7.58 -10.20 -6.00
N GLN A 110 6.63 -9.29 -6.24
CA GLN A 110 6.07 -8.40 -5.21
C GLN A 110 5.16 -9.14 -4.22
N ASN A 111 4.80 -10.40 -4.52
CA ASN A 111 3.95 -11.24 -3.68
C ASN A 111 4.72 -12.18 -2.74
N VAL A 112 6.04 -12.03 -2.59
CA VAL A 112 6.86 -12.94 -1.78
C VAL A 112 6.31 -13.14 -0.36
N THR A 113 5.76 -12.11 0.30
CA THR A 113 5.17 -12.24 1.64
C THR A 113 3.92 -13.12 1.64
N TYR A 114 3.10 -13.06 0.60
CA TYR A 114 1.91 -13.90 0.45
C TYR A 114 2.25 -15.37 0.16
N PHE A 115 3.44 -15.66 -0.36
CA PHE A 115 3.97 -17.01 -0.49
C PHE A 115 4.72 -17.52 0.72
N THR A 116 4.90 -16.66 1.74
CA THR A 116 5.62 -16.99 2.97
C THR A 116 4.82 -16.63 4.22
N PRO A 117 3.55 -17.11 4.37
CA PRO A 117 2.76 -16.83 5.56
C PRO A 117 3.48 -17.32 6.82
N PHE A 118 3.11 -16.75 7.97
CA PHE A 118 3.73 -17.02 9.28
C PHE A 118 5.22 -16.62 9.38
N ALA A 119 5.68 -15.71 8.51
CA ALA A 119 7.06 -15.22 8.56
C ALA A 119 7.24 -14.16 9.67
N THR A 120 6.34 -13.18 9.76
CA THR A 120 6.39 -12.14 10.80
C THR A 120 5.02 -11.47 10.97
N THR A 121 4.71 -11.05 12.20
CA THR A 121 3.57 -10.15 12.50
C THR A 121 4.03 -8.70 12.67
N ASN A 122 5.35 -8.44 12.63
CA ASN A 122 5.91 -7.11 12.80
C ASN A 122 5.82 -6.32 11.49
N HIS A 123 4.72 -5.57 11.33
CA HIS A 123 4.44 -4.81 10.13
C HIS A 123 5.34 -3.56 9.97
N GLU A 124 5.76 -2.91 11.08
CA GLU A 124 6.70 -1.78 10.98
C GLU A 124 8.05 -2.23 10.45
N LEU A 125 8.56 -3.35 10.93
CA LEU A 125 9.77 -3.96 10.39
C LEU A 125 9.61 -4.35 8.91
N LEU A 126 8.45 -4.89 8.55
CA LEU A 126 8.17 -5.32 7.19
C LEU A 126 8.21 -4.14 6.20
N ILE A 127 7.69 -2.98 6.59
CA ILE A 127 7.72 -1.78 5.75
C ILE A 127 9.16 -1.30 5.50
N GLU A 128 10.01 -1.31 6.52
CA GLU A 128 11.44 -0.97 6.39
C GLU A 128 12.16 -1.93 5.43
N ILE A 129 11.88 -3.24 5.56
CA ILE A 129 12.46 -4.25 4.67
C ILE A 129 12.05 -3.97 3.22
N PHE A 130 10.77 -3.75 2.95
CA PHE A 130 10.30 -3.54 1.58
C PHE A 130 10.71 -2.19 0.99
N ASP A 131 10.82 -1.13 1.79
CA ASP A 131 11.41 0.13 1.33
C ASP A 131 12.86 -0.07 0.89
N LYS A 132 13.65 -0.83 1.66
CA LYS A 132 15.02 -1.18 1.31
C LYS A 132 15.06 -2.05 0.05
N LEU A 133 14.29 -3.12 -0.01
CA LEU A 133 14.31 -4.07 -1.11
C LEU A 133 13.79 -3.44 -2.41
N ASN A 134 12.70 -2.69 -2.40
CA ASN A 134 12.21 -2.00 -3.60
C ASN A 134 13.18 -0.91 -4.08
N ALA A 135 13.95 -0.29 -3.19
CA ALA A 135 14.95 0.71 -3.56
C ALA A 135 16.25 0.09 -4.12
N SER A 136 16.66 -1.08 -3.63
CA SER A 136 18.01 -1.62 -3.89
C SER A 136 18.03 -2.95 -4.66
N HIS A 137 17.01 -3.81 -4.52
CA HIS A 137 17.02 -5.14 -5.13
C HIS A 137 16.69 -5.07 -6.64
N PRO A 138 17.62 -5.48 -7.55
CA PRO A 138 17.45 -5.25 -8.98
C PRO A 138 16.16 -5.87 -9.55
N ALA A 139 15.83 -7.12 -9.16
CA ALA A 139 14.65 -7.81 -9.69
C ALA A 139 13.34 -7.17 -9.23
N LEU A 140 13.26 -6.68 -7.98
CA LEU A 140 12.06 -5.97 -7.48
C LEU A 140 11.90 -4.63 -8.19
N ARG A 141 12.97 -3.88 -8.38
CA ARG A 141 12.94 -2.64 -9.17
C ARG A 141 12.50 -2.89 -10.60
N ALA A 142 13.09 -3.90 -11.25
CA ALA A 142 12.75 -4.27 -12.62
C ALA A 142 11.27 -4.67 -12.77
N SER A 143 10.67 -5.35 -11.77
CA SER A 143 9.27 -5.73 -11.82
C SER A 143 8.30 -4.54 -11.83
N TRP A 144 8.65 -3.43 -11.18
CA TRP A 144 7.89 -2.18 -11.25
C TRP A 144 8.07 -1.47 -12.59
N THR A 145 9.31 -1.32 -13.05
CA THR A 145 9.61 -0.61 -14.30
C THR A 145 9.07 -1.35 -15.52
N ALA A 146 9.05 -2.69 -15.51
CA ALA A 146 8.43 -3.50 -16.55
C ALA A 146 6.91 -3.26 -16.68
N GLN A 147 6.28 -2.75 -15.62
CA GLN A 147 4.87 -2.35 -15.62
C GLN A 147 4.68 -0.83 -15.85
N ASN A 148 5.68 -0.12 -16.39
CA ASN A 148 5.64 1.34 -16.57
C ASN A 148 5.30 2.09 -15.27
N MET A 149 5.83 1.65 -14.13
CA MET A 149 5.56 2.24 -12.82
C MET A 149 6.85 2.55 -12.05
N VAL A 150 6.78 3.57 -11.20
CA VAL A 150 7.79 3.95 -10.21
C VAL A 150 7.17 3.79 -8.82
N PRO A 151 7.61 2.84 -7.99
CA PRO A 151 7.15 2.73 -6.62
C PRO A 151 7.69 3.91 -5.81
N LEU A 152 6.81 4.60 -5.09
CA LEU A 152 7.15 5.78 -4.28
C LEU A 152 7.19 5.44 -2.79
N SER A 153 6.27 4.59 -2.30
CA SER A 153 6.22 4.16 -0.91
C SER A 153 5.91 2.67 -0.82
N SER A 154 6.18 2.06 0.33
CA SER A 154 5.67 0.74 0.67
C SER A 154 4.35 0.84 1.41
N LEU A 155 3.39 0.00 1.06
CA LEU A 155 2.12 -0.18 1.75
C LEU A 155 2.08 -1.60 2.33
N ILE A 156 1.62 -1.71 3.57
CA ILE A 156 1.57 -2.98 4.31
C ILE A 156 0.20 -3.19 4.94
N THR A 157 0.00 -4.36 5.52
CA THR A 157 -1.13 -4.68 6.41
C THR A 157 -0.62 -5.02 7.80
N ASP A 158 -1.45 -4.92 8.83
CA ASP A 158 -1.25 -5.65 10.07
C ASP A 158 -1.48 -7.16 9.85
N SER A 159 -1.34 -7.97 10.90
CA SER A 159 -1.44 -9.43 10.77
C SER A 159 -2.81 -9.87 10.28
N TYR A 160 -2.81 -10.83 9.35
CA TYR A 160 -4.02 -11.47 8.87
C TYR A 160 -4.55 -12.50 9.86
N ASP A 161 -5.86 -12.47 10.03
CA ASP A 161 -6.65 -13.36 10.88
C ASP A 161 -7.94 -13.80 10.16
N VAL A 162 -8.76 -14.64 10.79
CA VAL A 162 -10.06 -15.07 10.26
C VAL A 162 -11.18 -14.26 10.89
N TYR A 163 -11.94 -13.54 10.09
CA TYR A 163 -13.18 -12.87 10.47
C TYR A 163 -14.36 -13.63 9.85
N ALA A 164 -15.29 -14.14 10.65
CA ALA A 164 -16.39 -14.98 10.17
C ALA A 164 -17.71 -14.71 10.89
N ASN A 165 -18.82 -15.12 10.29
CA ASN A 165 -20.14 -15.09 10.93
C ASN A 165 -20.40 -16.33 11.80
N PHE A 166 -19.40 -17.17 12.02
CA PHE A 166 -19.39 -18.35 12.87
C PHE A 166 -18.06 -18.46 13.62
N PRO A 167 -17.99 -19.15 14.78
CA PRO A 167 -16.74 -19.34 15.52
C PRO A 167 -15.80 -20.32 14.80
N VAL A 168 -14.54 -19.97 14.68
CA VAL A 168 -13.47 -20.85 14.16
C VAL A 168 -12.55 -21.22 15.33
N THR A 169 -12.86 -22.31 16.01
CA THR A 169 -12.12 -22.80 17.18
C THR A 169 -11.08 -23.88 16.82
N ASN A 170 -11.16 -24.42 15.62
CA ASN A 170 -10.24 -25.43 15.07
C ASN A 170 -10.32 -25.42 13.53
N MET A 171 -9.42 -26.12 12.87
CA MET A 171 -9.36 -26.19 11.41
C MET A 171 -10.61 -26.84 10.79
N ALA A 172 -11.25 -27.80 11.47
CA ALA A 172 -12.44 -28.47 10.94
C ALA A 172 -13.64 -27.52 10.82
N ALA A 173 -13.69 -26.44 11.60
CA ALA A 173 -14.74 -25.42 11.48
C ALA A 173 -14.75 -24.70 10.12
N LEU A 174 -13.64 -24.72 9.39
CA LEU A 174 -13.52 -24.12 8.07
C LEU A 174 -14.03 -25.00 6.92
N GLN A 175 -14.29 -26.29 7.17
CA GLN A 175 -14.74 -27.21 6.13
C GLN A 175 -16.05 -26.74 5.50
N ASN A 176 -16.09 -26.76 4.16
CA ASN A 176 -17.24 -26.34 3.34
C ASN A 176 -17.67 -24.88 3.53
N LYS A 177 -16.80 -24.03 4.11
CA LYS A 177 -17.05 -22.60 4.24
C LYS A 177 -16.43 -21.84 3.06
N LYS A 178 -17.17 -20.86 2.56
CA LYS A 178 -16.65 -19.90 1.56
C LYS A 178 -16.06 -18.72 2.31
N ILE A 179 -14.76 -18.53 2.20
CA ILE A 179 -14.01 -17.49 2.92
C ILE A 179 -13.33 -16.58 1.90
N HIS A 180 -13.53 -15.29 2.02
CA HIS A 180 -12.74 -14.34 1.22
C HIS A 180 -11.26 -14.49 1.52
N ALA A 181 -10.48 -14.69 0.46
CA ALA A 181 -9.03 -14.78 0.50
C ALA A 181 -8.50 -14.11 -0.78
N PRO A 182 -8.10 -12.81 -0.70
CA PRO A 182 -7.76 -12.03 -1.88
C PRO A 182 -6.49 -12.54 -2.57
N GLY A 183 -6.56 -12.71 -3.89
CA GLY A 183 -5.44 -13.06 -4.74
C GLY A 183 -4.63 -14.24 -4.22
N THR A 184 -3.34 -14.03 -4.03
CA THR A 184 -2.39 -15.06 -3.57
C THR A 184 -2.66 -15.60 -2.16
N SER A 185 -3.39 -14.88 -1.30
CA SER A 185 -3.75 -15.37 0.02
C SER A 185 -4.68 -16.61 -0.02
N ALA A 186 -5.33 -16.87 -1.15
CA ALA A 186 -6.09 -18.10 -1.40
C ALA A 186 -5.25 -19.38 -1.16
N ASN A 187 -3.93 -19.31 -1.34
CA ASN A 187 -3.03 -20.43 -1.06
C ASN A 187 -3.02 -20.83 0.43
N TRP A 188 -3.33 -19.89 1.35
CA TRP A 188 -3.33 -20.18 2.79
C TRP A 188 -4.54 -21.02 3.22
N MET A 189 -5.58 -21.08 2.37
CA MET A 189 -6.79 -21.89 2.61
C MET A 189 -6.68 -23.33 2.07
N ARG A 190 -5.58 -23.66 1.37
CA ARG A 190 -5.37 -25.04 0.89
C ARG A 190 -5.31 -26.01 2.06
N ASP A 191 -5.94 -27.16 1.88
CA ASP A 191 -6.04 -28.25 2.87
C ASP A 191 -6.80 -27.89 4.18
N THR A 192 -7.42 -26.70 4.25
CA THR A 192 -8.32 -26.35 5.35
C THR A 192 -9.76 -26.84 5.14
N GLY A 193 -10.11 -27.28 3.93
CA GLY A 193 -11.48 -27.63 3.53
C GLY A 193 -12.37 -26.42 3.22
N ALA A 194 -11.88 -25.18 3.37
CA ALA A 194 -12.57 -23.99 2.94
C ALA A 194 -12.41 -23.73 1.44
N THR A 195 -13.40 -23.07 0.84
CA THR A 195 -13.35 -22.56 -0.52
C THR A 195 -12.94 -21.08 -0.49
N PRO A 196 -11.75 -20.72 -0.99
CA PRO A 196 -11.37 -19.31 -1.09
C PRO A 196 -12.20 -18.59 -2.15
N VAL A 197 -12.62 -17.37 -1.85
CA VAL A 197 -13.39 -16.51 -2.76
C VAL A 197 -12.64 -15.19 -2.93
N GLU A 198 -12.42 -14.79 -4.19
CA GLU A 198 -11.78 -13.51 -4.51
C GLU A 198 -12.59 -12.32 -3.97
N GLY A 199 -11.91 -11.23 -3.65
CA GLY A 199 -12.54 -10.01 -3.18
C GLY A 199 -11.58 -9.01 -2.57
N ALA A 200 -12.14 -7.97 -1.98
CA ALA A 200 -11.44 -6.92 -1.28
C ALA A 200 -12.29 -6.36 -0.14
N LEU A 201 -11.71 -5.53 0.73
CA LEU A 201 -12.41 -4.85 1.82
C LEU A 201 -13.69 -4.11 1.35
N THR A 202 -13.72 -3.66 0.11
CA THR A 202 -14.87 -2.98 -0.50
C THR A 202 -16.05 -3.88 -0.82
N THR A 203 -15.86 -5.21 -0.81
CA THR A 203 -16.89 -6.20 -1.16
C THR A 203 -17.28 -7.14 -0.01
N TYR A 204 -16.43 -7.26 1.01
CA TYR A 204 -16.61 -8.26 2.08
C TYR A 204 -17.91 -8.08 2.85
N TYR A 205 -18.24 -6.85 3.24
CA TYR A 205 -19.46 -6.58 4.00
C TYR A 205 -20.70 -7.14 3.30
N THR A 206 -20.92 -6.72 2.05
CA THR A 206 -22.10 -7.14 1.28
C THR A 206 -22.13 -8.65 1.03
N ASN A 207 -20.97 -9.24 0.68
CA ASN A 207 -20.89 -10.66 0.38
C ASN A 207 -21.14 -11.55 1.60
N ILE A 208 -20.69 -11.13 2.79
CA ILE A 208 -20.97 -11.86 4.03
C ILE A 208 -22.43 -11.63 4.45
N GLN A 209 -22.94 -10.41 4.37
CA GLN A 209 -24.31 -10.06 4.71
C GLN A 209 -25.34 -10.85 3.86
N THR A 210 -25.06 -11.01 2.57
CA THR A 210 -25.95 -11.73 1.63
C THR A 210 -25.70 -13.24 1.58
N GLY A 211 -24.72 -13.75 2.35
CA GLY A 211 -24.42 -15.19 2.42
C GLY A 211 -23.62 -15.74 1.25
N VAL A 212 -23.09 -14.89 0.36
CA VAL A 212 -22.16 -15.31 -0.70
C VAL A 212 -20.92 -15.95 -0.12
N THR A 213 -20.42 -15.39 1.00
CA THR A 213 -19.33 -15.93 1.81
C THR A 213 -19.73 -15.94 3.29
N GLN A 214 -19.00 -16.70 4.12
CA GLN A 214 -19.21 -16.78 5.55
C GLN A 214 -18.13 -16.05 6.36
N GLY A 215 -17.10 -15.50 5.69
CA GLY A 215 -16.02 -14.81 6.36
C GLY A 215 -14.96 -14.31 5.41
N ALA A 216 -13.87 -13.80 5.98
CA ALA A 216 -12.72 -13.28 5.26
C ALA A 216 -11.42 -13.53 6.03
N LEU A 217 -10.35 -13.87 5.31
CA LEU A 217 -8.98 -13.65 5.75
C LEU A 217 -8.67 -12.18 5.59
N SER A 218 -8.42 -11.49 6.68
CA SER A 218 -8.15 -10.04 6.65
C SER A 218 -7.46 -9.58 7.95
N PHE A 219 -7.34 -8.29 8.11
CA PHE A 219 -6.57 -7.64 9.16
C PHE A 219 -7.38 -6.53 9.83
N ALA A 220 -7.12 -6.24 11.11
CA ALA A 220 -7.96 -5.40 11.95
C ALA A 220 -8.12 -3.97 11.40
N SER A 221 -7.01 -3.35 10.96
CA SER A 221 -7.02 -1.98 10.45
C SER A 221 -7.79 -1.82 9.14
N GLY A 222 -8.07 -2.91 8.43
CA GLY A 222 -8.93 -2.93 7.23
C GLY A 222 -10.39 -3.26 7.55
N ILE A 223 -10.63 -4.23 8.43
CA ILE A 223 -11.97 -4.75 8.76
C ILE A 223 -12.86 -3.69 9.43
N ALA A 224 -12.31 -2.94 10.39
CA ALA A 224 -13.12 -1.98 11.15
C ALA A 224 -13.64 -0.81 10.28
N PRO A 225 -12.82 -0.11 9.47
CA PRO A 225 -13.32 0.94 8.59
C PRO A 225 -14.30 0.44 7.52
N ALA A 226 -14.13 -0.83 7.07
CA ALA A 226 -15.04 -1.48 6.13
C ALA A 226 -16.29 -2.05 6.81
N ARG A 227 -16.43 -1.91 8.14
CA ARG A 227 -17.56 -2.36 8.95
C ARG A 227 -17.85 -3.86 8.88
N VAL A 228 -16.92 -4.66 8.38
CA VAL A 228 -17.11 -6.11 8.16
C VAL A 228 -17.41 -6.86 9.47
N HIS A 229 -16.91 -6.38 10.61
CA HIS A 229 -17.18 -6.92 11.94
C HIS A 229 -18.67 -6.89 12.35
N GLU A 230 -19.50 -6.11 11.67
CA GLU A 230 -20.95 -6.08 11.93
C GLU A 230 -21.68 -7.32 11.37
N VAL A 231 -21.11 -7.92 10.33
CA VAL A 231 -21.65 -9.10 9.64
C VAL A 231 -20.79 -10.36 9.87
N ALA A 232 -19.55 -10.20 10.29
CA ALA A 232 -18.61 -11.26 10.68
C ALA A 232 -18.22 -11.04 12.14
N LYS A 233 -19.04 -11.50 13.06
CA LYS A 233 -18.97 -11.21 14.50
C LYS A 233 -17.97 -12.06 15.28
N HIS A 234 -17.23 -12.93 14.61
CA HIS A 234 -16.18 -13.76 15.22
C HIS A 234 -14.84 -13.44 14.59
N LEU A 235 -13.89 -13.07 15.41
CA LEU A 235 -12.47 -12.98 15.06
C LEU A 235 -11.76 -14.18 15.68
N THR A 236 -11.12 -14.99 14.85
CA THR A 236 -10.15 -15.98 15.32
C THR A 236 -8.76 -15.47 15.00
N ARG A 237 -7.97 -15.20 16.04
CA ARG A 237 -6.57 -14.80 15.89
C ARG A 237 -5.73 -16.01 15.51
N VAL A 238 -5.19 -15.97 14.32
CA VAL A 238 -4.33 -17.00 13.74
C VAL A 238 -2.89 -16.51 13.65
N ASP A 239 -2.71 -15.19 13.53
CA ASP A 239 -1.42 -14.53 13.29
C ASP A 239 -0.73 -15.10 12.05
N ILE A 240 -1.41 -15.09 10.92
CA ILE A 240 -0.84 -15.54 9.64
C ILE A 240 0.35 -14.67 9.24
N GLY A 241 0.31 -13.40 9.63
CA GLY A 241 1.41 -12.46 9.46
C GLY A 241 0.99 -11.16 8.80
N ALA A 242 1.84 -10.17 8.95
CA ALA A 242 1.78 -8.92 8.20
C ALA A 242 2.24 -9.15 6.76
N MET A 243 1.64 -8.41 5.80
CA MET A 243 1.93 -8.59 4.39
C MET A 243 2.34 -7.28 3.74
N TYR A 244 3.31 -7.37 2.83
CA TYR A 244 3.57 -6.29 1.89
C TYR A 244 2.42 -6.24 0.88
N PHE A 245 1.64 -5.18 0.94
CA PHE A 245 0.46 -5.05 0.10
C PHE A 245 0.79 -4.50 -1.28
N GLY A 246 1.77 -3.59 -1.37
CA GLY A 246 2.14 -2.93 -2.61
C GLY A 246 2.70 -1.53 -2.39
N SER A 247 2.32 -0.59 -3.24
CA SER A 247 2.93 0.75 -3.26
C SER A 247 1.92 1.84 -3.62
N VAL A 248 2.16 3.06 -3.14
CA VAL A 248 1.78 4.26 -3.90
C VAL A 248 2.77 4.36 -5.04
N ALA A 249 2.30 4.23 -6.27
CA ALA A 249 3.13 4.21 -7.46
C ALA A 249 2.74 5.30 -8.44
N ALA A 250 3.73 5.88 -9.12
CA ALA A 250 3.53 6.79 -10.23
C ALA A 250 3.59 6.03 -11.56
N ASN A 251 2.79 6.46 -12.55
CA ASN A 251 3.01 6.10 -13.94
C ASN A 251 4.40 6.58 -14.36
N LYS A 252 5.25 5.68 -14.85
CA LYS A 252 6.66 6.01 -15.17
C LYS A 252 6.76 7.03 -16.30
N SER A 253 5.94 6.89 -17.34
CA SER A 253 5.95 7.82 -18.47
C SER A 253 5.52 9.25 -18.09
N PHE A 254 4.65 9.38 -17.09
CA PHE A 254 4.30 10.66 -16.49
C PHE A 254 5.44 11.16 -15.60
N PHE A 255 5.94 10.32 -14.69
CA PHE A 255 6.98 10.66 -13.71
C PHE A 255 8.27 11.17 -14.37
N ASP A 256 8.70 10.50 -15.44
CA ASP A 256 9.94 10.86 -16.17
C ASP A 256 9.87 12.23 -16.85
N LYS A 257 8.68 12.76 -17.11
CA LYS A 257 8.45 14.09 -17.69
C LYS A 257 8.41 15.22 -16.64
N LEU A 258 8.28 14.86 -15.36
CA LEU A 258 8.26 15.86 -14.29
C LEU A 258 9.64 16.56 -14.16
N PRO A 259 9.68 17.84 -13.80
CA PRO A 259 10.90 18.51 -13.40
C PRO A 259 11.59 17.73 -12.27
N LYS A 260 12.93 17.71 -12.27
CA LYS A 260 13.73 16.95 -11.29
C LYS A 260 13.36 17.28 -9.84
N GLU A 261 13.11 18.54 -9.54
CA GLU A 261 12.66 19.00 -8.22
C GLU A 261 11.34 18.32 -7.78
N VAL A 262 10.39 18.17 -8.71
CA VAL A 262 9.12 17.51 -8.45
C VAL A 262 9.30 16.00 -8.29
N GLN A 263 10.13 15.37 -9.13
CA GLN A 263 10.50 13.95 -8.96
C GLN A 263 11.10 13.69 -7.58
N ASP A 264 12.04 14.54 -7.14
CA ASP A 264 12.70 14.41 -5.85
C ASP A 264 11.72 14.62 -4.68
N ALA A 265 10.77 15.56 -4.81
CA ALA A 265 9.72 15.77 -3.84
C ALA A 265 8.81 14.51 -3.74
N PHE A 266 8.41 13.91 -4.87
CA PHE A 266 7.61 12.68 -4.89
C PHE A 266 8.31 11.51 -4.21
N VAL A 267 9.61 11.30 -4.51
CA VAL A 267 10.41 10.23 -3.90
C VAL A 267 10.58 10.44 -2.39
N LYS A 268 10.87 11.68 -1.96
CA LYS A 268 11.01 12.01 -0.53
C LYS A 268 9.68 11.85 0.22
N ALA A 269 8.59 12.39 -0.36
CA ALA A 269 7.25 12.24 0.20
C ALA A 269 6.83 10.76 0.28
N GLY A 270 7.16 9.96 -0.72
CA GLY A 270 6.90 8.53 -0.72
C GLY A 270 7.58 7.80 0.45
N ARG A 271 8.85 8.10 0.73
CA ARG A 271 9.57 7.53 1.89
C ARG A 271 8.95 7.97 3.22
N ALA A 272 8.59 9.26 3.34
CA ALA A 272 7.89 9.76 4.52
C ALA A 272 6.53 9.07 4.68
N THR A 273 5.84 8.79 3.57
CA THR A 273 4.57 8.06 3.55
C THR A 273 4.74 6.62 4.06
N SER A 274 5.78 5.89 3.67
CA SER A 274 6.06 4.55 4.21
C SER A 274 6.18 4.58 5.73
N VAL A 275 7.01 5.46 6.27
CA VAL A 275 7.24 5.59 7.72
C VAL A 275 5.95 5.95 8.47
N ALA A 276 5.22 6.93 7.96
CA ALA A 276 3.95 7.35 8.56
C ALA A 276 2.88 6.25 8.47
N HIS A 277 2.84 5.51 7.35
CA HIS A 277 1.92 4.40 7.15
C HIS A 277 2.15 3.28 8.16
N GLY A 278 3.40 2.88 8.41
CA GLY A 278 3.71 1.86 9.43
C GLY A 278 3.15 2.23 10.80
N LYS A 279 3.43 3.46 11.27
CA LYS A 279 2.89 3.99 12.52
C LYS A 279 1.37 4.09 12.53
N HIS A 280 0.79 4.51 11.39
CA HIS A 280 -0.66 4.62 11.25
C HIS A 280 -1.34 3.26 11.33
N VAL A 281 -0.76 2.22 10.73
CA VAL A 281 -1.28 0.84 10.80
C VAL A 281 -1.28 0.35 12.26
N THR A 282 -0.20 0.54 13.02
CA THR A 282 -0.13 0.20 14.46
C THR A 282 -1.26 0.85 15.25
N ALA A 283 -1.40 2.18 15.13
CA ALA A 283 -2.44 2.92 15.83
C ALA A 283 -3.85 2.54 15.36
N SER A 284 -4.02 2.26 14.06
CA SER A 284 -5.32 1.89 13.48
C SER A 284 -5.73 0.49 13.87
N ALA A 285 -4.82 -0.47 13.91
CA ALA A 285 -5.11 -1.84 14.36
C ALA A 285 -5.57 -1.85 15.83
N ALA A 286 -4.89 -1.09 16.70
CA ALA A 286 -5.30 -0.94 18.10
C ALA A 286 -6.71 -0.35 18.24
N ARG A 287 -6.95 0.80 17.60
CA ARG A 287 -8.28 1.46 17.61
C ARG A 287 -9.36 0.56 17.00
N ALA A 288 -9.03 -0.17 15.92
CA ALA A 288 -9.96 -1.10 15.28
C ALA A 288 -10.38 -2.20 16.25
N MET A 289 -9.44 -2.80 16.98
CA MET A 289 -9.75 -3.83 17.98
C MET A 289 -10.67 -3.30 19.08
N ASP A 290 -10.41 -2.10 19.60
CA ASP A 290 -11.26 -1.48 20.61
C ASP A 290 -12.68 -1.22 20.08
N THR A 291 -12.78 -0.65 18.88
CA THR A 291 -14.06 -0.38 18.21
C THR A 291 -14.85 -1.66 17.98
N MET A 292 -14.20 -2.70 17.45
CA MET A 292 -14.85 -3.97 17.16
C MET A 292 -15.29 -4.71 18.44
N LYS A 293 -14.48 -4.67 19.50
CA LYS A 293 -14.86 -5.21 20.83
C LYS A 293 -16.08 -4.47 21.38
N ALA A 294 -16.09 -3.15 21.33
CA ALA A 294 -17.23 -2.35 21.79
C ALA A 294 -18.51 -2.66 20.97
N ALA A 295 -18.36 -3.02 19.69
CA ALA A 295 -19.47 -3.47 18.83
C ALA A 295 -19.86 -4.95 19.03
N GLY A 296 -19.28 -5.64 20.02
CA GLY A 296 -19.65 -7.01 20.37
C GLY A 296 -18.93 -8.10 19.56
N LEU A 297 -17.77 -7.77 18.94
CA LEU A 297 -16.95 -8.79 18.28
C LEU A 297 -16.46 -9.82 19.29
N GLN A 298 -16.70 -11.09 19.00
CA GLN A 298 -16.21 -12.23 19.79
C GLN A 298 -14.82 -12.62 19.31
N ILE A 299 -13.86 -12.57 20.20
CA ILE A 299 -12.45 -12.82 19.88
C ILE A 299 -12.02 -14.14 20.50
N THR A 300 -11.45 -15.00 19.69
CA THR A 300 -10.89 -16.30 20.06
C THR A 300 -9.46 -16.42 19.54
N ASP A 301 -8.54 -16.92 20.35
CA ASP A 301 -7.23 -17.33 19.87
C ASP A 301 -7.33 -18.75 19.31
N LEU A 302 -6.79 -18.96 18.11
CA LEU A 302 -6.70 -20.34 17.60
C LEU A 302 -5.73 -21.12 18.50
N PRO A 303 -6.15 -22.29 19.07
CA PRO A 303 -5.28 -23.07 19.93
C PRO A 303 -3.94 -23.36 19.27
N ALA A 304 -2.84 -23.30 20.04
CA ALA A 304 -1.48 -23.46 19.51
C ALA A 304 -1.31 -24.75 18.69
N ALA A 305 -1.94 -25.84 19.10
CA ALA A 305 -1.92 -27.11 18.36
C ALA A 305 -2.63 -27.01 17.01
N GLU A 306 -3.75 -26.31 16.92
CA GLU A 306 -4.47 -26.08 15.67
C GLU A 306 -3.72 -25.12 14.75
N ARG A 307 -3.09 -24.06 15.33
CA ARG A 307 -2.23 -23.17 14.59
C ARG A 307 -1.02 -23.91 14.00
N ALA A 308 -0.40 -24.79 14.80
CA ALA A 308 0.69 -25.64 14.32
C ALA A 308 0.25 -26.60 13.21
N LYS A 309 -0.97 -27.17 13.28
CA LYS A 309 -1.54 -27.97 12.19
C LYS A 309 -1.67 -27.13 10.91
N TRP A 310 -2.17 -25.89 11.01
CA TRP A 310 -2.29 -25.01 9.85
C TRP A 310 -0.92 -24.73 9.23
N ILE A 311 0.07 -24.28 10.04
CA ILE A 311 1.43 -23.97 9.57
C ILE A 311 2.07 -25.16 8.87
N ASN A 312 2.01 -26.35 9.51
CA ASN A 312 2.66 -27.56 9.01
C ASN A 312 1.88 -28.24 7.88
N GLY A 313 0.56 -28.09 7.87
CA GLY A 313 -0.34 -28.65 6.85
C GLY A 313 -0.38 -27.84 5.55
N LEU A 314 0.10 -26.59 5.55
CA LEU A 314 0.16 -25.85 4.29
C LEU A 314 1.05 -26.58 3.29
N PRO A 315 0.55 -26.82 2.08
CA PRO A 315 1.34 -27.45 1.02
C PRO A 315 2.54 -26.60 0.62
N ASP A 316 3.39 -27.13 -0.22
CA ASP A 316 4.48 -26.36 -0.82
C ASP A 316 3.91 -25.36 -1.83
N ILE A 317 3.76 -24.11 -1.37
CA ILE A 317 3.34 -22.97 -2.20
C ILE A 317 4.53 -22.22 -2.80
N ILE A 318 5.75 -22.50 -2.31
CA ILE A 318 6.98 -21.83 -2.77
C ILE A 318 7.49 -22.41 -4.07
N SER A 319 7.56 -23.74 -4.22
CA SER A 319 8.12 -24.36 -5.42
C SER A 319 7.40 -23.93 -6.71
N PRO A 320 6.06 -23.89 -6.78
CA PRO A 320 5.36 -23.35 -7.95
C PRO A 320 5.67 -21.86 -8.20
N TRP A 321 5.81 -21.06 -7.15
CA TRP A 321 6.19 -19.66 -7.28
C TRP A 321 7.63 -19.51 -7.81
N LEU A 322 8.58 -20.30 -7.30
CA LEU A 322 9.96 -20.33 -7.82
C LEU A 322 10.04 -20.82 -9.24
N GLN A 323 9.21 -21.78 -9.66
CA GLN A 323 9.12 -22.20 -11.06
C GLN A 323 8.71 -21.05 -11.99
N THR A 324 7.78 -20.22 -11.53
CA THR A 324 7.32 -19.05 -12.29
C THR A 324 8.34 -17.90 -12.29
N THR A 325 9.06 -17.68 -11.19
CA THR A 325 9.92 -16.51 -10.98
C THR A 325 11.41 -16.79 -11.22
N GLY A 326 11.82 -18.06 -11.26
CA GLY A 326 13.19 -18.49 -11.52
C GLY A 326 14.21 -17.94 -10.52
N ASP A 327 15.39 -17.60 -11.01
CA ASP A 327 16.49 -17.10 -10.17
C ASP A 327 16.18 -15.73 -9.54
N ALA A 328 15.36 -14.92 -10.19
CA ALA A 328 14.88 -13.67 -9.62
C ALA A 328 14.06 -13.92 -8.34
N GLY A 329 13.16 -14.90 -8.37
CA GLY A 329 12.39 -15.31 -7.20
C GLY A 329 13.26 -15.86 -6.07
N LYS A 330 14.21 -16.73 -6.39
CA LYS A 330 15.20 -17.24 -5.40
C LYS A 330 15.97 -16.09 -4.75
N SER A 331 16.43 -15.13 -5.54
CA SER A 331 17.16 -13.96 -5.04
C SER A 331 16.32 -13.09 -4.12
N VAL A 332 15.07 -12.79 -4.50
CA VAL A 332 14.14 -12.01 -3.68
C VAL A 332 13.80 -12.73 -2.38
N LEU A 333 13.52 -14.05 -2.46
CA LEU A 333 13.18 -14.85 -1.29
C LEU A 333 14.33 -14.89 -0.27
N ARG A 334 15.56 -15.12 -0.75
CA ARG A 334 16.77 -15.04 0.11
C ARG A 334 16.90 -13.66 0.75
N ALA A 335 16.88 -12.60 -0.05
CA ALA A 335 17.03 -11.24 0.45
C ALA A 335 15.99 -10.89 1.52
N TYR A 336 14.74 -11.27 1.32
CA TYR A 336 13.66 -11.05 2.30
C TYR A 336 13.92 -11.80 3.62
N PHE A 337 14.28 -13.09 3.56
CA PHE A 337 14.51 -13.89 4.76
C PHE A 337 15.82 -13.53 5.47
N ASP A 338 16.85 -13.11 4.74
CA ASP A 338 18.09 -12.58 5.32
C ASP A 338 17.82 -11.26 6.08
N GLU A 339 16.98 -10.38 5.52
CA GLU A 339 16.54 -9.17 6.23
C GLU A 339 15.75 -9.49 7.50
N LEU A 340 14.84 -10.47 7.48
CA LEU A 340 14.10 -10.90 8.67
C LEU A 340 15.06 -11.41 9.75
N ARG A 341 15.95 -12.33 9.40
CA ARG A 341 16.89 -12.96 10.35
C ARG A 341 17.92 -11.98 10.90
N SER A 342 18.42 -11.05 10.07
CA SER A 342 19.36 -10.02 10.52
C SER A 342 18.78 -9.11 11.61
N ARG A 343 17.44 -9.04 11.68
CA ARG A 343 16.68 -8.30 12.68
C ARG A 343 16.12 -9.17 13.81
N GLY A 344 16.60 -10.42 13.91
CA GLY A 344 16.22 -11.34 14.98
C GLY A 344 14.86 -12.01 14.82
N ILE A 345 14.20 -11.87 13.69
CA ILE A 345 12.94 -12.56 13.42
C ILE A 345 13.22 -14.02 13.08
N LYS A 346 12.46 -14.91 13.73
CA LYS A 346 12.48 -16.35 13.48
C LYS A 346 11.14 -16.73 12.82
N PRO A 347 11.08 -16.89 11.51
CA PRO A 347 9.87 -17.36 10.83
C PRO A 347 9.42 -18.72 11.35
N LEU A 348 8.12 -18.94 11.48
CA LEU A 348 7.58 -20.21 12.00
C LEU A 348 7.72 -21.37 11.00
N ARG A 349 8.06 -21.07 9.74
CA ARG A 349 8.37 -22.05 8.71
C ARG A 349 9.51 -21.51 7.81
N ASP A 350 10.49 -22.36 7.51
CA ASP A 350 11.64 -22.03 6.65
C ASP A 350 11.26 -22.10 5.17
N TRP A 351 10.49 -21.12 4.72
CA TRP A 351 10.02 -21.03 3.34
C TRP A 351 11.14 -20.86 2.33
N ASP A 352 12.28 -20.30 2.72
CA ASP A 352 13.42 -20.04 1.85
C ASP A 352 14.38 -21.23 1.71
N LYS A 353 14.06 -22.39 2.29
CA LYS A 353 14.90 -23.61 2.21
C LYS A 353 15.17 -24.00 0.74
N ALA A 354 14.19 -23.89 -0.14
CA ALA A 354 14.31 -24.20 -1.55
C ALA A 354 15.11 -23.16 -2.37
N ALA A 355 15.38 -21.99 -1.79
CA ALA A 355 16.16 -20.92 -2.43
C ALA A 355 17.61 -20.85 -1.96
N ARG A 356 17.96 -21.58 -0.91
CA ARG A 356 19.32 -21.72 -0.40
C ARG A 356 20.04 -22.87 -1.12
#